data_c47153bdcc65b5ec2bff44d47bf6fcd9
#
_entry.id   c47153bdcc65b5ec2bff44d47bf6fcd9
#
_cell.length_a   1.000
_cell.length_b   1.000
_cell.length_c   1.000
_cell.angle_alpha   90.00
_cell.angle_beta   90.00
_cell.angle_gamma   90.00
#
_symmetry.space_group_name_H-M   'P 1'
#
loop_
_entity.id
_entity.type
_entity.pdbx_description
1 polymer ?
#
loop_
_entity_poly.entity_id
_entity_poly.type
_entity_poly.pdbx_seq_one_letter_code
_entity_poly.pdbx_strand_id
1 'polypeptide(L)'
;MKGLLTLVLMLCAGPAVADDGGISGADTAWIMTATALVLFMTLPGLSMFYGGLVRSKNVLSVLMQCFAVACLMSILWMAVGYSLAFGDGGSMNPFIGGLENLLLAGIGEGTVFGTIPVSYTHLT
;
A
#
# COMPACT_ATOMS: atom_id res chain seq x y z
N MET A 1 -1.91 -26.64 24.56
CA MET A 1 -2.46 -25.96 23.36
C MET A 1 -3.36 -24.75 23.69
N LYS A 2 -4.25 -24.84 24.68
CA LYS A 2 -5.14 -23.71 25.07
C LYS A 2 -4.36 -22.49 25.60
N GLY A 3 -3.27 -22.67 26.34
CA GLY A 3 -2.44 -21.58 26.87
C GLY A 3 -1.63 -20.83 25.82
N LEU A 4 -1.19 -21.52 24.74
CA LEU A 4 -0.49 -20.90 23.65
C LEU A 4 -1.43 -20.03 22.82
N LEU A 5 -2.66 -20.49 22.61
CA LEU A 5 -3.69 -19.73 21.88
C LEU A 5 -4.10 -18.46 22.64
N THR A 6 -4.26 -18.53 23.96
CA THR A 6 -4.53 -17.35 24.80
C THR A 6 -3.36 -16.38 24.83
N LEU A 7 -2.13 -16.86 24.83
CA LEU A 7 -0.94 -16.00 24.76
C LEU A 7 -0.84 -15.26 23.42
N VAL A 8 -1.12 -15.96 22.32
CA VAL A 8 -1.15 -15.35 20.96
C VAL A 8 -2.26 -14.32 20.86
N LEU A 9 -3.45 -14.61 21.37
CA LEU A 9 -4.57 -13.66 21.43
C LEU A 9 -4.26 -12.42 22.28
N MET A 10 -3.57 -12.58 23.40
CA MET A 10 -3.13 -11.44 24.23
C MET A 10 -2.02 -10.61 23.57
N LEU A 11 -1.13 -11.23 22.79
CA LEU A 11 -0.12 -10.50 22.02
C LEU A 11 -0.74 -9.68 20.89
N CYS A 12 -1.86 -10.14 20.30
CA CYS A 12 -2.59 -9.42 19.27
C CYS A 12 -3.52 -8.33 19.83
N ALA A 13 -3.89 -8.40 21.10
CA ALA A 13 -4.67 -7.38 21.80
C ALA A 13 -3.74 -6.30 22.38
N GLY A 14 -3.06 -5.54 21.52
CA GLY A 14 -2.39 -4.32 21.95
C GLY A 14 -3.40 -3.32 22.53
N PRO A 15 -3.00 -2.42 23.46
CA PRO A 15 -3.89 -1.41 24.00
C PRO A 15 -4.43 -0.55 22.84
N ALA A 16 -5.73 -0.57 22.66
CA ALA A 16 -6.41 0.38 21.81
C ALA A 16 -6.31 1.76 22.48
N VAL A 17 -5.29 2.52 22.12
CA VAL A 17 -5.17 3.92 22.54
C VAL A 17 -6.12 4.71 21.64
N ALA A 18 -7.20 5.22 22.22
CA ALA A 18 -8.06 6.19 21.54
C ALA A 18 -7.22 7.47 21.33
N ASP A 19 -6.95 7.80 20.09
CA ASP A 19 -6.19 9.00 19.72
C ASP A 19 -7.16 10.16 19.51
N ASP A 20 -6.91 11.27 20.20
CA ASP A 20 -7.71 12.51 20.14
C ASP A 20 -7.37 13.28 18.85
N GLY A 21 -7.85 12.80 17.70
CA GLY A 21 -7.90 13.60 16.44
C GLY A 21 -6.56 13.92 15.76
N GLY A 22 -5.46 13.27 16.16
CA GLY A 22 -4.15 13.38 15.54
C GLY A 22 -3.81 12.16 14.66
N ILE A 23 -2.53 12.01 14.30
CA ILE A 23 -2.02 10.85 13.59
C ILE A 23 -2.12 9.61 14.49
N SER A 24 -2.93 8.62 14.09
CA SER A 24 -3.05 7.36 14.84
C SER A 24 -1.85 6.45 14.56
N GLY A 25 -1.06 6.20 15.59
CA GLY A 25 0.05 5.26 15.51
C GLY A 25 -0.39 3.82 15.20
N ALA A 26 -1.57 3.42 15.67
CA ALA A 26 -2.14 2.10 15.42
C ALA A 26 -2.53 1.92 13.94
N ASP A 27 -3.23 2.89 13.36
CA ASP A 27 -3.64 2.86 11.96
C ASP A 27 -2.42 2.93 11.04
N THR A 28 -1.45 3.76 11.39
CA THR A 28 -0.18 3.86 10.65
C THR A 28 0.58 2.52 10.67
N ALA A 29 0.71 1.88 11.82
CA ALA A 29 1.38 0.58 11.94
C ALA A 29 0.65 -0.52 11.16
N TRP A 30 -0.70 -0.48 11.15
CA TRP A 30 -1.51 -1.41 10.37
C TRP A 30 -1.26 -1.25 8.87
N ILE A 31 -1.31 -0.03 8.35
CA ILE A 31 -1.04 0.28 6.94
C ILE A 31 0.37 -0.14 6.54
N MET A 32 1.39 0.18 7.35
CA MET A 32 2.77 -0.24 7.08
C MET A 32 2.91 -1.77 6.99
N THR A 33 2.26 -2.50 7.91
CA THR A 33 2.28 -3.97 7.89
C THR A 33 1.54 -4.51 6.66
N ALA A 34 0.37 -3.96 6.34
CA ALA A 34 -0.40 -4.33 5.16
C ALA A 34 0.40 -4.08 3.87
N THR A 35 1.05 -2.93 3.75
CA THR A 35 1.92 -2.59 2.62
C THR A 35 3.05 -3.60 2.45
N ALA A 36 3.74 -3.96 3.54
CA ALA A 36 4.81 -4.94 3.50
C ALA A 36 4.31 -6.31 3.01
N LEU A 37 3.14 -6.75 3.48
CA LEU A 37 2.53 -8.01 3.04
C LEU A 37 2.09 -7.98 1.58
N VAL A 38 1.53 -6.86 1.09
CA VAL A 38 1.14 -6.69 -0.31
C VAL A 38 2.36 -6.70 -1.22
N LEU A 39 3.44 -6.00 -0.86
CA LEU A 39 4.70 -6.04 -1.60
C LEU A 39 5.30 -7.45 -1.64
N PHE A 40 5.25 -8.17 -0.53
CA PHE A 40 5.72 -9.56 -0.47
C PHE A 40 4.87 -10.49 -1.33
N MET A 41 3.56 -10.26 -1.39
CA MET A 41 2.68 -11.02 -2.28
C MET A 41 2.97 -10.70 -3.75
N THR A 42 3.14 -9.43 -4.09
CA THR A 42 3.28 -8.98 -5.49
C THR A 42 4.64 -9.31 -6.08
N LEU A 43 5.74 -8.99 -5.39
CA LEU A 43 7.09 -9.19 -5.95
C LEU A 43 7.52 -10.66 -5.90
N PRO A 44 7.77 -11.30 -4.73
CA PRO A 44 8.21 -12.69 -4.72
C PRO A 44 7.06 -13.67 -4.96
N GLY A 45 5.88 -13.47 -4.37
CA GLY A 45 4.78 -14.42 -4.46
C GLY A 45 4.27 -14.60 -5.89
N LEU A 46 3.89 -13.52 -6.54
CA LEU A 46 3.35 -13.55 -7.89
C LEU A 46 4.39 -13.97 -8.93
N SER A 47 5.62 -13.48 -8.82
CA SER A 47 6.70 -13.84 -9.74
C SER A 47 7.10 -15.31 -9.62
N MET A 48 7.13 -15.87 -8.41
CA MET A 48 7.37 -17.32 -8.22
C MET A 48 6.21 -18.17 -8.76
N PHE A 49 4.96 -17.72 -8.57
CA PHE A 49 3.79 -18.40 -9.12
C PHE A 49 3.85 -18.46 -10.65
N TYR A 50 4.02 -17.33 -11.32
CA TYR A 50 4.14 -17.30 -12.78
C TYR A 50 5.42 -17.99 -13.29
N GLY A 51 6.53 -17.86 -12.56
CA GLY A 51 7.77 -18.56 -12.87
C GLY A 51 7.61 -20.07 -12.84
N GLY A 52 6.78 -20.62 -11.94
CA GLY A 52 6.48 -22.04 -11.86
C GLY A 52 5.59 -22.58 -12.98
N LEU A 53 4.83 -21.72 -13.67
CA LEU A 53 3.94 -22.11 -14.76
C LEU A 53 4.63 -22.17 -16.13
N VAL A 54 5.83 -21.63 -16.25
CA VAL A 54 6.56 -21.57 -17.53
C VAL A 54 7.70 -22.59 -17.58
N ARG A 55 8.18 -22.87 -18.81
CA ARG A 55 9.35 -23.74 -18.98
C ARG A 55 10.58 -23.10 -18.34
N SER A 56 11.45 -23.92 -17.77
CA SER A 56 12.64 -23.50 -17.01
C SER A 56 13.51 -22.47 -17.73
N LYS A 57 13.63 -22.55 -19.03
CA LYS A 57 14.39 -21.58 -19.85
C LYS A 57 13.75 -20.18 -19.95
N ASN A 58 12.46 -20.04 -19.64
CA ASN A 58 11.71 -18.79 -19.75
C ASN A 58 11.42 -18.15 -18.38
N VAL A 59 11.79 -18.79 -17.28
CA VAL A 59 11.51 -18.32 -15.91
C VAL A 59 12.10 -16.93 -15.68
N LEU A 60 13.34 -16.70 -16.09
CA LEU A 60 14.01 -15.40 -15.89
C LEU A 60 13.31 -14.27 -16.65
N SER A 61 12.81 -14.55 -17.86
CA SER A 61 12.07 -13.57 -18.65
C SER A 61 10.77 -13.15 -17.96
N VAL A 62 10.04 -14.10 -17.40
CA VAL A 62 8.79 -13.84 -16.66
C VAL A 62 9.06 -13.08 -15.36
N LEU A 63 10.10 -13.44 -14.63
CA LEU A 63 10.52 -12.71 -13.42
C LEU A 63 10.84 -11.25 -13.73
N MET A 64 11.61 -11.00 -14.80
CA MET A 64 11.92 -9.64 -15.25
C MET A 64 10.69 -8.85 -15.65
N GLN A 65 9.72 -9.47 -16.33
CA GLN A 65 8.47 -8.83 -16.69
C GLN A 65 7.65 -8.46 -15.46
N CYS A 66 7.50 -9.35 -14.48
CA CYS A 66 6.81 -9.06 -13.22
C CYS A 66 7.44 -7.86 -12.50
N PHE A 67 8.76 -7.84 -12.42
CA PHE A 67 9.48 -6.75 -11.78
C PHE A 67 9.35 -5.43 -12.55
N ALA A 68 9.48 -5.46 -13.86
CA ALA A 68 9.33 -4.27 -14.72
C ALA A 68 7.92 -3.67 -14.62
N VAL A 69 6.88 -4.52 -14.62
CA VAL A 69 5.49 -4.07 -14.44
C VAL A 69 5.28 -3.44 -13.06
N ALA A 70 5.80 -4.05 -11.99
CA ALA A 70 5.69 -3.50 -10.65
C ALA A 70 6.36 -2.12 -10.55
N CYS A 71 7.57 -1.95 -11.09
CA CYS A 71 8.26 -0.67 -11.13
C CYS A 71 7.49 0.39 -11.95
N LEU A 72 7.02 0.02 -13.13
CA LEU A 72 6.27 0.94 -14.01
C LEU A 72 4.97 1.40 -13.32
N MET A 73 4.23 0.47 -12.73
CA MET A 73 2.98 0.80 -12.04
C MET A 73 3.21 1.68 -10.81
N SER A 74 4.30 1.46 -10.07
CA SER A 74 4.66 2.32 -8.93
C SER A 74 4.96 3.76 -9.38
N ILE A 75 5.67 3.93 -10.49
CA ILE A 75 5.96 5.26 -11.05
C ILE A 75 4.68 5.94 -11.54
N LEU A 76 3.82 5.21 -12.26
CA LEU A 76 2.54 5.74 -12.75
C LEU A 76 1.60 6.10 -11.59
N TRP A 77 1.59 5.30 -10.53
CA TRP A 77 0.82 5.61 -9.33
C TRP A 77 1.29 6.91 -8.68
N MET A 78 2.59 7.07 -8.49
CA MET A 78 3.17 8.27 -7.89
C MET A 78 2.97 9.51 -8.79
N ALA A 79 3.05 9.35 -10.12
CA ALA A 79 2.92 10.46 -11.05
C ALA A 79 1.47 10.97 -11.19
N VAL A 80 0.53 10.07 -11.37
CA VAL A 80 -0.85 10.42 -11.74
C VAL A 80 -1.89 9.66 -10.91
N GLY A 81 -1.66 8.39 -10.61
CA GLY A 81 -2.65 7.52 -9.99
C GLY A 81 -3.14 8.03 -8.64
N TYR A 82 -2.23 8.50 -7.80
CA TYR A 82 -2.58 9.07 -6.50
C TYR A 82 -3.50 10.29 -6.64
N SER A 83 -3.20 11.22 -7.58
CA SER A 83 -4.01 12.40 -7.81
C SER A 83 -5.42 12.05 -8.29
N LEU A 84 -5.54 11.10 -9.20
CA LEU A 84 -6.83 10.63 -9.71
C LEU A 84 -7.67 9.89 -8.66
N ALA A 85 -7.01 9.22 -7.71
CA ALA A 85 -7.69 8.47 -6.65
C ALA A 85 -8.14 9.35 -5.49
N PHE A 86 -7.33 10.34 -5.09
CA PHE A 86 -7.53 11.13 -3.87
C PHE A 86 -7.66 12.63 -4.10
N GLY A 87 -7.52 13.12 -5.33
CA GLY A 87 -7.73 14.53 -5.67
C GLY A 87 -9.20 14.90 -5.74
N ASP A 88 -9.52 16.20 -5.55
CA ASP A 88 -10.87 16.71 -5.70
C ASP A 88 -11.20 16.91 -7.18
N GLY A 89 -12.15 16.11 -7.69
CA GLY A 89 -12.64 16.17 -9.06
C GLY A 89 -13.80 17.15 -9.30
N GLY A 90 -14.14 18.00 -8.32
CA GLY A 90 -15.25 18.92 -8.42
C GLY A 90 -16.58 18.22 -8.76
N SER A 91 -17.20 18.56 -9.87
CA SER A 91 -18.47 17.97 -10.31
C SER A 91 -18.37 16.50 -10.74
N MET A 92 -17.14 16.03 -11.11
CA MET A 92 -16.88 14.63 -11.49
C MET A 92 -16.28 13.78 -10.37
N ASN A 93 -16.18 14.32 -9.18
CA ASN A 93 -15.61 13.64 -8.00
C ASN A 93 -16.18 12.24 -7.71
N PRO A 94 -17.48 11.90 -8.04
CA PRO A 94 -17.98 10.53 -7.86
C PRO A 94 -17.35 9.48 -8.79
N PHE A 95 -16.69 9.91 -9.85
CA PHE A 95 -16.12 9.00 -10.86
C PHE A 95 -14.60 9.07 -10.93
N ILE A 96 -14.01 10.26 -10.76
CA ILE A 96 -12.57 10.47 -10.90
C ILE A 96 -12.14 11.69 -10.09
N GLY A 97 -10.99 11.61 -9.44
CA GLY A 97 -10.38 12.73 -8.73
C GLY A 97 -9.74 13.76 -9.68
N GLY A 98 -9.39 14.91 -9.13
CA GLY A 98 -8.70 15.97 -9.86
C GLY A 98 -7.20 15.71 -10.04
N LEU A 99 -6.54 16.59 -10.78
CA LEU A 99 -5.09 16.54 -11.03
C LEU A 99 -4.31 17.49 -10.09
N GLU A 100 -4.93 17.90 -8.98
CA GLU A 100 -4.34 18.89 -8.08
C GLU A 100 -3.07 18.40 -7.39
N ASN A 101 -3.00 17.08 -7.11
CA ASN A 101 -1.87 16.44 -6.45
C ASN A 101 -0.93 15.71 -7.44
N LEU A 102 -0.86 16.18 -8.68
CA LEU A 102 0.00 15.59 -9.70
C LEU A 102 1.46 15.59 -9.24
N LEU A 103 2.15 14.45 -9.39
CA LEU A 103 3.52 14.25 -8.89
C LEU A 103 3.65 14.47 -7.38
N LEU A 104 2.57 14.25 -6.61
CA LEU A 104 2.51 14.52 -5.17
C LEU A 104 2.76 16.00 -4.81
N ALA A 105 2.49 16.93 -5.74
CA ALA A 105 2.63 18.37 -5.50
C ALA A 105 1.63 18.81 -4.43
N GLY A 106 2.10 19.55 -3.43
CA GLY A 106 1.26 20.02 -2.32
C GLY A 106 1.14 19.04 -1.15
N ILE A 107 1.70 17.84 -1.25
CA ILE A 107 1.71 16.87 -0.16
C ILE A 107 3.00 17.04 0.65
N GLY A 108 2.87 17.47 1.91
CA GLY A 108 3.97 17.62 2.86
C GLY A 108 3.97 16.55 3.95
N GLU A 109 4.99 16.57 4.79
CA GLU A 109 5.12 15.62 5.92
C GLU A 109 3.95 15.67 6.92
N GLY A 110 3.28 16.81 7.01
CA GLY A 110 2.11 17.01 7.88
C GLY A 110 0.76 16.72 7.21
N THR A 111 0.75 16.29 5.94
CA THR A 111 -0.50 16.00 5.24
C THR A 111 -1.03 14.65 5.68
N VAL A 112 -2.26 14.61 6.18
CA VAL A 112 -2.94 13.41 6.66
C VAL A 112 -4.21 13.16 5.85
N PHE A 113 -4.51 11.89 5.63
CA PHE A 113 -5.81 11.44 5.12
C PHE A 113 -6.51 10.67 6.24
N GLY A 114 -7.49 11.31 6.87
CA GLY A 114 -8.06 10.80 8.12
C GLY A 114 -7.04 10.85 9.26
N THR A 115 -6.66 9.70 9.80
CA THR A 115 -5.70 9.54 10.91
C THR A 115 -4.33 9.03 10.47
N ILE A 116 -4.10 8.89 9.16
CA ILE A 116 -2.89 8.28 8.59
C ILE A 116 -2.11 9.32 7.79
N PRO A 117 -0.79 9.47 7.99
CA PRO A 117 0.03 10.33 7.15
C PRO A 117 -0.01 9.88 5.69
N VAL A 118 -0.21 10.82 4.76
CA VAL A 118 -0.28 10.54 3.33
C VAL A 118 0.99 9.90 2.79
N SER A 119 2.13 10.17 3.40
CA SER A 119 3.41 9.57 3.05
C SER A 119 3.40 8.03 3.06
N TYR A 120 2.48 7.40 3.79
CA TYR A 120 2.34 5.93 3.82
C TYR A 120 1.23 5.42 2.90
N THR A 121 0.20 6.22 2.62
CA THR A 121 -0.92 5.78 1.78
C THR A 121 -0.55 5.63 0.31
N HIS A 122 0.46 6.34 -0.19
CA HIS A 122 0.90 6.18 -1.57
C HIS A 122 1.80 4.97 -1.83
N LEU A 123 2.18 4.23 -0.77
CA LEU A 123 2.97 3.00 -0.87
C LEU A 123 2.09 1.74 -0.97
N THR A 124 0.80 1.83 -0.65
CA THR A 124 -0.17 0.74 -0.73
C THR A 124 -0.91 0.73 -2.04
#